data_a096ae08a588aa1d7bf97171f3f24990
#
_entry.id   a096ae08a588aa1d7bf97171f3f24990
#
_cell.length_a   1.000
_cell.length_b   1.000
_cell.length_c   1.000
_cell.angle_alpha   90.00
_cell.angle_beta   90.00
_cell.angle_gamma   90.00
#
_symmetry.space_group_name_H-M   'P 1'
#
loop_
_entity.id
_entity.type
_entity.pdbx_description
1 polymer ?
#
loop_
_entity_poly.entity_id
_entity_poly.type
_entity_poly.pdbx_seq_one_letter_code
_entity_poly.pdbx_strand_id
1 'polypeptide(L)'
;MEFNRENTAEDMQDEVNIGELLRYLRQKWILIAAAFLAGVLLAGVGTYFLIQPRYTAVSKLYVVSASGKNIVNLDDLRLGTTLSADYKELLKTRPICNEIIEELHLDYTVGQLKKMISIDPVEDTRILVISVVSKDPEEARDIANTVAEKAVTYLPKLMGITAPNIAEEAIVPTTATSPSMAKNMAVGGGLALVLICGILTVRFVLDDTVKTAEDVERLIGVMPLTVIMEDGDHKQKKKGMYWRK
;
A
#
# COMPACT_ATOMS: atom_id res chain seq x y z
N MET A 1 -67.10 14.68 10.58
CA MET A 1 -65.88 14.18 11.23
C MET A 1 -65.29 13.12 10.30
N GLU A 2 -64.56 13.54 9.28
CA GLU A 2 -63.83 12.67 8.37
C GLU A 2 -62.52 12.30 9.04
N PHE A 3 -62.37 11.04 9.32
CA PHE A 3 -61.14 10.46 9.89
C PHE A 3 -60.13 10.29 8.77
N ASN A 4 -59.12 11.15 8.79
CA ASN A 4 -57.98 11.14 7.88
C ASN A 4 -57.22 9.82 7.98
N ARG A 5 -57.43 8.89 7.02
CA ARG A 5 -56.76 7.57 6.88
C ARG A 5 -55.79 7.55 5.73
N GLU A 6 -55.15 8.67 5.48
CA GLU A 6 -54.22 8.80 4.33
C GLU A 6 -52.80 9.16 4.75
N ASN A 7 -52.18 8.57 5.72
CA ASN A 7 -50.73 8.78 5.92
C ASN A 7 -50.04 7.65 6.74
N THR A 8 -50.35 6.39 6.43
CA THR A 8 -49.67 5.29 7.13
C THR A 8 -49.14 4.19 6.16
N ALA A 9 -49.06 4.48 4.87
CA ALA A 9 -48.68 3.50 3.87
C ALA A 9 -47.34 3.80 3.14
N GLU A 10 -46.63 4.87 3.48
CA GLU A 10 -45.44 5.28 2.71
C GLU A 10 -44.12 5.19 3.48
N ASP A 11 -44.07 4.62 4.67
CA ASP A 11 -42.81 4.50 5.45
C ASP A 11 -42.43 3.05 5.81
N MET A 12 -42.75 2.12 4.92
CA MET A 12 -42.14 0.79 4.93
C MET A 12 -40.84 0.84 4.10
N GLN A 13 -39.90 1.69 4.48
CA GLN A 13 -38.52 1.53 4.08
C GLN A 13 -38.04 0.27 4.81
N ASP A 14 -37.61 -0.73 4.05
CA ASP A 14 -36.86 -1.89 4.54
C ASP A 14 -35.60 -1.38 5.25
N GLU A 15 -35.75 -1.00 6.53
CA GLU A 15 -34.61 -0.66 7.37
C GLU A 15 -33.81 -1.95 7.57
N VAL A 16 -32.73 -2.07 6.79
CA VAL A 16 -31.77 -3.15 6.98
C VAL A 16 -31.27 -3.07 8.42
N ASN A 17 -31.69 -4.01 9.25
CA ASN A 17 -31.30 -4.05 10.67
C ASN A 17 -29.80 -4.37 10.76
N ILE A 18 -28.98 -3.32 10.98
CA ILE A 18 -27.51 -3.40 11.05
C ILE A 18 -27.08 -4.43 12.10
N GLY A 19 -27.86 -4.60 13.20
CA GLY A 19 -27.58 -5.57 14.24
C GLY A 19 -27.69 -7.02 13.76
N GLU A 20 -28.68 -7.31 12.90
CA GLU A 20 -28.86 -8.64 12.31
C GLU A 20 -27.79 -8.94 11.27
N LEU A 21 -27.45 -7.97 10.42
CA LEU A 21 -26.36 -8.07 9.48
C LEU A 21 -25.03 -8.38 10.20
N LEU A 22 -24.75 -7.70 11.31
CA LEU A 22 -23.54 -7.94 12.09
C LEU A 22 -23.51 -9.35 12.69
N ARG A 23 -24.66 -9.82 13.19
CA ARG A 23 -24.81 -11.19 13.70
C ARG A 23 -24.63 -12.23 12.60
N TYR A 24 -25.18 -11.99 11.41
CA TYR A 24 -25.02 -12.85 10.24
C TYR A 24 -23.55 -12.92 9.79
N LEU A 25 -22.86 -11.79 9.68
CA LEU A 25 -21.43 -11.74 9.34
C LEU A 25 -20.59 -12.48 10.38
N ARG A 26 -20.90 -12.31 11.68
CA ARG A 26 -20.23 -13.03 12.76
C ARG A 26 -20.45 -14.53 12.69
N GLN A 27 -21.62 -15.00 12.28
CA GLN A 27 -21.90 -16.42 12.11
C GLN A 27 -21.09 -17.03 10.95
N LYS A 28 -20.80 -16.23 9.91
CA LYS A 28 -20.02 -16.62 8.73
C LYS A 28 -18.53 -16.29 8.82
N TRP A 29 -18.01 -16.04 10.04
CA TRP A 29 -16.63 -15.61 10.25
C TRP A 29 -15.57 -16.55 9.66
N ILE A 30 -15.82 -17.88 9.64
CA ILE A 30 -14.91 -18.87 9.04
C ILE A 30 -14.79 -18.65 7.53
N LEU A 31 -15.90 -18.33 6.86
CA LEU A 31 -15.91 -18.04 5.44
C LEU A 31 -15.18 -16.74 5.11
N ILE A 32 -15.36 -15.73 5.96
CA ILE A 32 -14.64 -14.44 5.85
C ILE A 32 -13.14 -14.66 6.06
N ALA A 33 -12.74 -15.41 7.08
CA ALA A 33 -11.35 -15.74 7.34
C ALA A 33 -10.72 -16.56 6.22
N ALA A 34 -11.44 -17.55 5.67
CA ALA A 34 -10.97 -18.34 4.54
C ALA A 34 -10.78 -17.47 3.27
N ALA A 35 -11.72 -16.57 2.98
CA ALA A 35 -11.60 -15.64 1.85
C ALA A 35 -10.43 -14.67 2.03
N PHE A 36 -10.22 -14.15 3.24
CA PHE A 36 -9.06 -13.30 3.56
C PHE A 36 -7.74 -14.04 3.31
N LEU A 37 -7.60 -15.26 3.85
CA LEU A 37 -6.42 -16.09 3.65
C LEU A 37 -6.18 -16.43 2.17
N ALA A 38 -7.24 -16.76 1.44
CA ALA A 38 -7.15 -17.00 0.00
C ALA A 38 -6.68 -15.74 -0.74
N GLY A 39 -7.20 -14.56 -0.40
CA GLY A 39 -6.76 -13.28 -0.97
C GLY A 39 -5.30 -12.96 -0.68
N VAL A 40 -4.85 -13.20 0.54
CA VAL A 40 -3.43 -13.04 0.94
C VAL A 40 -2.52 -13.98 0.13
N LEU A 41 -2.91 -15.27 0.00
CA LEU A 41 -2.13 -16.26 -0.75
C LEU A 41 -2.08 -15.92 -2.24
N LEU A 42 -3.22 -15.60 -2.85
CA LEU A 42 -3.28 -15.23 -4.26
C LEU A 42 -2.46 -13.97 -4.57
N ALA A 43 -2.55 -12.96 -3.70
CA ALA A 43 -1.75 -11.75 -3.85
C ALA A 43 -0.25 -12.02 -3.66
N GLY A 44 0.14 -12.89 -2.71
CA GLY A 44 1.53 -13.29 -2.51
C GLY A 44 2.10 -14.03 -3.71
N VAL A 45 1.39 -15.04 -4.21
CA VAL A 45 1.77 -15.79 -5.41
C VAL A 45 1.83 -14.88 -6.64
N GLY A 46 0.81 -14.05 -6.84
CA GLY A 46 0.78 -13.08 -7.94
C GLY A 46 1.96 -12.11 -7.88
N THR A 47 2.28 -11.57 -6.69
CA THR A 47 3.42 -10.68 -6.50
C THR A 47 4.74 -11.37 -6.84
N TYR A 48 4.93 -12.60 -6.42
CA TYR A 48 6.16 -13.36 -6.68
C TYR A 48 6.38 -13.68 -8.16
N PHE A 49 5.33 -14.08 -8.88
CA PHE A 49 5.46 -14.49 -10.28
C PHE A 49 5.33 -13.36 -11.30
N LEU A 50 4.54 -12.32 -11.01
CA LEU A 50 4.25 -11.26 -11.99
C LEU A 50 5.14 -10.05 -11.86
N ILE A 51 5.68 -9.75 -10.65
CA ILE A 51 6.42 -8.51 -10.42
C ILE A 51 7.92 -8.81 -10.32
N GLN A 52 8.68 -8.20 -11.22
CA GLN A 52 10.14 -8.31 -11.23
C GLN A 52 10.74 -7.57 -10.02
N PRO A 53 11.71 -8.16 -9.32
CA PRO A 53 12.40 -7.49 -8.23
C PRO A 53 13.13 -6.23 -8.73
N ARG A 54 13.16 -5.20 -7.92
CA ARG A 54 13.91 -3.96 -8.15
C ARG A 54 14.82 -3.69 -6.97
N TYR A 55 16.00 -3.24 -7.27
CA TYR A 55 17.05 -2.92 -6.31
C TYR A 55 17.25 -1.42 -6.26
N THR A 56 17.52 -0.90 -5.08
CA THR A 56 17.78 0.54 -4.89
C THR A 56 19.19 0.72 -4.35
N ALA A 57 20.02 1.39 -5.13
CA ALA A 57 21.34 1.86 -4.70
C ALA A 57 21.26 3.31 -4.25
N VAL A 58 21.98 3.67 -3.21
CA VAL A 58 21.93 5.00 -2.60
C VAL A 58 23.34 5.55 -2.46
N SER A 59 23.55 6.76 -2.98
CA SER A 59 24.75 7.58 -2.76
C SER A 59 24.36 8.88 -2.05
N LYS A 60 25.25 9.44 -1.23
CA LYS A 60 25.01 10.68 -0.50
C LYS A 60 26.06 11.74 -0.83
N LEU A 61 25.59 12.93 -1.13
CA LEU A 61 26.43 14.09 -1.35
C LEU A 61 26.29 15.07 -0.18
N TYR A 62 27.40 15.66 0.21
CA TYR A 62 27.43 16.78 1.16
C TYR A 62 27.64 18.09 0.39
N VAL A 63 26.64 18.96 0.47
CA VAL A 63 26.67 20.27 -0.19
C VAL A 63 27.45 21.28 0.65
N VAL A 64 28.52 21.81 0.09
CA VAL A 64 29.38 22.78 0.77
C VAL A 64 28.92 24.20 0.42
N SER A 65 28.63 25.02 1.43
CA SER A 65 28.35 26.46 1.19
C SER A 65 29.60 27.21 0.76
N ALA A 66 29.43 28.17 -0.14
CA ALA A 66 30.52 28.97 -0.69
C ALA A 66 31.29 29.85 0.32
N SER A 67 30.76 30.05 1.53
CA SER A 67 31.41 30.82 2.58
C SER A 67 32.43 29.96 3.31
N GLY A 68 33.67 29.94 2.87
CA GLY A 68 34.80 29.24 3.49
C GLY A 68 35.17 29.69 4.92
N LYS A 69 34.20 30.13 5.69
CA LYS A 69 34.31 30.46 7.11
C LYS A 69 33.67 29.35 7.98
N ASN A 70 34.46 28.84 8.89
CA ASN A 70 34.07 27.78 9.86
C ASN A 70 32.90 28.13 10.83
N ILE A 71 32.08 29.10 10.51
CA ILE A 71 30.94 29.51 11.35
C ILE A 71 29.66 29.09 10.64
N VAL A 72 29.01 28.07 11.16
CA VAL A 72 27.70 27.58 10.69
C VAL A 72 26.64 28.59 11.13
N ASN A 73 26.25 29.50 10.25
CA ASN A 73 25.12 30.39 10.45
C ASN A 73 23.82 29.72 9.97
N LEU A 74 22.67 30.09 10.56
CA LEU A 74 21.34 29.63 10.14
C LEU A 74 21.05 29.95 8.66
N ASP A 75 21.63 31.06 8.16
CA ASP A 75 21.53 31.45 6.74
C ASP A 75 22.28 30.47 5.83
N ASP A 76 23.40 29.90 6.27
CA ASP A 76 24.15 28.89 5.54
C ASP A 76 23.39 27.55 5.44
N LEU A 77 22.56 27.21 6.43
CA LEU A 77 21.68 26.03 6.39
C LEU A 77 20.55 26.24 5.37
N ARG A 78 19.90 27.42 5.38
CA ARG A 78 18.88 27.77 4.40
C ARG A 78 19.40 27.81 2.98
N LEU A 79 20.59 28.36 2.77
CA LEU A 79 21.27 28.32 1.48
C LEU A 79 21.56 26.87 1.04
N GLY A 80 21.98 26.00 1.96
CA GLY A 80 22.23 24.59 1.68
C GLY A 80 20.99 23.85 1.20
N THR A 81 19.82 24.10 1.82
CA THR A 81 18.56 23.47 1.39
C THR A 81 18.07 23.99 0.04
N THR A 82 18.21 25.28 -0.24
CA THR A 82 17.86 25.88 -1.55
C THR A 82 18.78 25.35 -2.65
N LEU A 83 20.08 25.29 -2.41
CA LEU A 83 21.05 24.71 -3.35
C LEU A 83 20.78 23.24 -3.64
N SER A 84 20.32 22.48 -2.64
CA SER A 84 19.98 21.07 -2.81
C SER A 84 18.78 20.89 -3.75
N ALA A 85 17.81 21.80 -3.74
CA ALA A 85 16.69 21.80 -4.68
C ALA A 85 17.17 22.09 -6.12
N ASP A 86 18.05 23.08 -6.30
CA ASP A 86 18.64 23.39 -7.59
C ASP A 86 19.47 22.21 -8.13
N TYR A 87 20.23 21.54 -7.27
CA TYR A 87 21.01 20.36 -7.63
C TYR A 87 20.11 19.22 -8.14
N LYS A 88 18.98 18.99 -7.51
CA LYS A 88 17.98 18.00 -7.94
C LYS A 88 17.54 18.23 -9.38
N GLU A 89 17.22 19.47 -9.72
CA GLU A 89 16.77 19.83 -11.07
C GLU A 89 17.90 19.76 -12.09
N LEU A 90 19.08 20.30 -11.75
CA LEU A 90 20.22 20.34 -12.64
C LEU A 90 20.77 18.95 -13.00
N LEU A 91 20.85 18.05 -12.01
CA LEU A 91 21.34 16.67 -12.23
C LEU A 91 20.39 15.81 -13.07
N LYS A 92 19.12 16.20 -13.18
CA LYS A 92 18.14 15.55 -14.05
C LYS A 92 18.00 16.20 -15.44
N THR A 93 18.91 17.12 -15.81
CA THR A 93 18.87 17.73 -17.13
C THR A 93 19.25 16.73 -18.22
N ARG A 94 18.78 16.99 -19.46
CA ARG A 94 19.05 16.11 -20.60
C ARG A 94 20.55 15.89 -20.88
N PRO A 95 21.41 16.95 -20.86
CA PRO A 95 22.83 16.77 -21.12
C PRO A 95 23.48 15.76 -20.15
N ILE A 96 23.24 15.91 -18.85
CA ILE A 96 23.81 15.04 -17.82
C ILE A 96 23.28 13.61 -17.98
N CYS A 97 21.97 13.44 -18.21
CA CYS A 97 21.41 12.12 -18.43
C CYS A 97 21.96 11.43 -19.70
N ASN A 98 22.18 12.17 -20.77
CA ASN A 98 22.79 11.61 -21.99
C ASN A 98 24.22 11.12 -21.74
N GLU A 99 25.03 11.92 -21.04
CA GLU A 99 26.40 11.51 -20.70
C GLU A 99 26.45 10.27 -19.84
N ILE A 100 25.54 10.13 -18.86
CA ILE A 100 25.44 8.91 -18.03
C ILE A 100 25.07 7.70 -18.90
N ILE A 101 24.14 7.86 -19.83
CA ILE A 101 23.72 6.80 -20.75
C ILE A 101 24.89 6.38 -21.64
N GLU A 102 25.64 7.33 -22.18
CA GLU A 102 26.78 7.07 -23.04
C GLU A 102 27.94 6.43 -22.26
N GLU A 103 28.26 6.93 -21.08
CA GLU A 103 29.38 6.47 -20.26
C GLU A 103 29.18 5.03 -19.75
N LEU A 104 27.95 4.72 -19.33
CA LEU A 104 27.59 3.38 -18.83
C LEU A 104 27.02 2.45 -19.91
N HIS A 105 26.94 2.91 -21.17
CA HIS A 105 26.41 2.15 -22.32
C HIS A 105 25.00 1.58 -22.05
N LEU A 106 24.11 2.42 -21.48
CA LEU A 106 22.77 2.00 -21.06
C LEU A 106 21.78 2.00 -22.24
N ASP A 107 20.94 0.97 -22.31
CA ASP A 107 19.84 0.88 -23.27
C ASP A 107 18.56 1.61 -22.80
N TYR A 108 18.72 2.81 -22.22
CA TYR A 108 17.59 3.60 -21.72
C TYR A 108 17.46 4.93 -22.44
N THR A 109 16.24 5.38 -22.58
CA THR A 109 15.98 6.77 -22.97
C THR A 109 16.19 7.70 -21.77
N VAL A 110 16.48 8.97 -22.02
CA VAL A 110 16.59 10.00 -20.96
C VAL A 110 15.35 10.01 -20.04
N GLY A 111 14.15 9.80 -20.63
CA GLY A 111 12.91 9.77 -19.87
C GLY A 111 12.81 8.57 -18.93
N GLN A 112 13.36 7.43 -19.31
CA GLN A 112 13.43 6.23 -18.45
C GLN A 112 14.45 6.43 -17.33
N LEU A 113 15.66 6.89 -17.68
CA LEU A 113 16.71 7.15 -16.68
C LEU A 113 16.25 8.16 -15.61
N LYS A 114 15.58 9.26 -16.01
CA LYS A 114 15.01 10.22 -15.06
C LYS A 114 14.01 9.63 -14.07
N LYS A 115 13.25 8.60 -14.47
CA LYS A 115 12.30 7.89 -13.60
C LYS A 115 12.98 6.93 -12.65
N MET A 116 14.16 6.41 -13.02
CA MET A 116 14.96 5.53 -12.18
C MET A 116 15.70 6.29 -11.08
N ILE A 117 16.04 7.57 -11.33
CA ILE A 117 16.81 8.41 -10.42
C ILE A 117 15.86 9.24 -9.56
N SER A 118 15.97 9.14 -8.24
CA SER A 118 15.40 10.07 -7.27
C SER A 118 16.54 10.81 -6.57
N ILE A 119 16.39 12.12 -6.44
CA ILE A 119 17.38 12.99 -5.77
C ILE A 119 16.60 13.83 -4.78
N ASP A 120 16.82 13.58 -3.49
CA ASP A 120 16.04 14.21 -2.45
C ASP A 120 16.94 14.75 -1.33
N PRO A 121 16.78 16.03 -0.94
CA PRO A 121 17.49 16.58 0.20
C PRO A 121 16.96 15.98 1.50
N VAL A 122 17.86 15.75 2.45
CA VAL A 122 17.46 15.40 3.81
C VAL A 122 17.09 16.70 4.54
N GLU A 123 15.88 16.76 5.10
CA GLU A 123 15.36 17.93 5.79
C GLU A 123 16.35 18.45 6.85
N ASP A 124 16.48 19.77 6.94
CA ASP A 124 17.37 20.49 7.87
C ASP A 124 18.86 20.08 7.81
N THR A 125 19.29 19.50 6.71
CA THR A 125 20.69 19.12 6.48
C THR A 125 21.22 19.62 5.12
N ARG A 126 22.53 19.50 4.93
CA ARG A 126 23.19 19.73 3.64
C ARG A 126 23.46 18.43 2.89
N ILE A 127 22.75 17.38 3.24
CA ILE A 127 22.92 16.07 2.60
C ILE A 127 21.88 15.92 1.51
N LEU A 128 22.35 15.57 0.33
CA LEU A 128 21.53 15.21 -0.82
C LEU A 128 21.65 13.69 -1.03
N VAL A 129 20.53 13.02 -1.01
CA VAL A 129 20.45 11.57 -1.24
C VAL A 129 20.11 11.31 -2.70
N ILE A 130 20.97 10.56 -3.38
CA ILE A 130 20.75 10.08 -4.74
C ILE A 130 20.35 8.60 -4.62
N SER A 131 19.14 8.28 -5.02
CA SER A 131 18.60 6.92 -5.02
C SER A 131 18.31 6.50 -6.44
N VAL A 132 18.82 5.35 -6.86
CA VAL A 132 18.61 4.79 -8.19
C VAL A 132 17.95 3.42 -8.06
N VAL A 133 16.85 3.23 -8.80
CA VAL A 133 16.08 1.98 -8.81
C VAL A 133 16.24 1.30 -10.16
N SER A 134 16.86 0.11 -10.17
CA SER A 134 17.01 -0.73 -11.35
C SER A 134 16.59 -2.18 -11.08
N LYS A 135 16.48 -2.99 -12.13
CA LYS A 135 16.31 -4.45 -12.07
C LYS A 135 17.64 -5.14 -11.77
N ASP A 136 18.74 -4.53 -12.20
CA ASP A 136 20.10 -5.01 -11.95
C ASP A 136 20.71 -4.20 -10.78
N PRO A 137 21.17 -4.89 -9.71
CA PRO A 137 21.78 -4.24 -8.56
C PRO A 137 23.12 -3.56 -8.88
N GLU A 138 23.91 -4.10 -9.79
CA GLU A 138 25.18 -3.50 -10.21
C GLU A 138 24.93 -2.22 -11.01
N GLU A 139 23.99 -2.26 -11.96
CA GLU A 139 23.58 -1.09 -12.75
C GLU A 139 23.05 0.03 -11.83
N ALA A 140 22.25 -0.32 -10.82
CA ALA A 140 21.74 0.66 -9.87
C ALA A 140 22.87 1.40 -9.12
N ARG A 141 23.90 0.65 -8.67
CA ARG A 141 25.10 1.20 -8.02
C ARG A 141 25.87 2.12 -8.98
N ASP A 142 26.13 1.64 -10.20
CA ASP A 142 26.95 2.37 -11.17
C ASP A 142 26.28 3.68 -11.59
N ILE A 143 24.98 3.66 -11.88
CA ILE A 143 24.23 4.89 -12.17
C ILE A 143 24.27 5.84 -10.96
N ALA A 144 24.07 5.36 -9.73
CA ALA A 144 24.06 6.22 -8.54
C ALA A 144 25.41 6.91 -8.31
N ASN A 145 26.51 6.18 -8.47
CA ASN A 145 27.86 6.73 -8.33
C ASN A 145 28.21 7.68 -9.48
N THR A 146 27.88 7.34 -10.71
CA THR A 146 28.09 8.25 -11.87
C THR A 146 27.31 9.54 -11.72
N VAL A 147 26.04 9.49 -11.24
CA VAL A 147 25.27 10.72 -10.93
C VAL A 147 25.97 11.57 -9.88
N ALA A 148 26.52 10.94 -8.82
CA ALA A 148 27.27 11.64 -7.78
C ALA A 148 28.55 12.28 -8.32
N GLU A 149 29.31 11.59 -9.17
CA GLU A 149 30.50 12.11 -9.83
C GLU A 149 30.20 13.29 -10.78
N LYS A 150 29.09 13.18 -11.54
CA LYS A 150 28.60 14.30 -12.36
C LYS A 150 28.21 15.48 -11.47
N ALA A 151 27.61 15.28 -10.32
CA ALA A 151 27.34 16.36 -9.37
C ALA A 151 28.61 17.10 -8.95
N VAL A 152 29.67 16.37 -8.64
CA VAL A 152 30.99 16.97 -8.28
C VAL A 152 31.62 17.71 -9.42
N THR A 153 31.49 17.24 -10.65
CA THR A 153 32.17 17.79 -11.82
C THR A 153 31.44 18.94 -12.53
N TYR A 154 30.09 18.83 -12.64
CA TYR A 154 29.26 19.75 -13.43
C TYR A 154 28.69 20.91 -12.61
N LEU A 155 28.20 20.62 -11.36
CA LEU A 155 27.55 21.68 -10.58
C LEU A 155 28.45 22.89 -10.31
N PRO A 156 29.75 22.72 -9.96
CA PRO A 156 30.64 23.87 -9.78
C PRO A 156 30.82 24.71 -11.05
N LYS A 157 30.88 24.05 -12.21
CA LYS A 157 31.04 24.73 -13.51
C LYS A 157 29.79 25.51 -13.91
N LEU A 158 28.60 24.97 -13.60
CA LEU A 158 27.33 25.61 -13.97
C LEU A 158 26.93 26.73 -13.03
N MET A 159 27.19 26.56 -11.73
CA MET A 159 26.72 27.49 -10.69
C MET A 159 27.81 28.40 -10.12
N GLY A 160 29.09 28.16 -10.45
CA GLY A 160 30.23 28.95 -9.90
C GLY A 160 30.42 28.76 -8.39
N ILE A 161 30.11 27.60 -7.87
CA ILE A 161 30.13 27.25 -6.45
C ILE A 161 31.22 26.23 -6.15
N THR A 162 31.45 25.98 -4.84
CA THR A 162 32.36 24.92 -4.39
C THR A 162 31.74 23.54 -4.71
N ALA A 163 32.57 22.61 -5.19
CA ALA A 163 32.14 21.25 -5.49
C ALA A 163 31.54 20.57 -4.24
N PRO A 164 30.42 19.86 -4.36
CA PRO A 164 29.94 18.99 -3.29
C PRO A 164 30.92 17.84 -3.07
N ASN A 165 30.93 17.28 -1.86
CA ASN A 165 31.72 16.11 -1.54
C ASN A 165 30.82 14.86 -1.54
N ILE A 166 31.35 13.75 -2.08
CA ILE A 166 30.69 12.46 -1.94
C ILE A 166 30.89 12.01 -0.48
N ALA A 167 29.81 11.99 0.28
CA ALA A 167 29.82 11.58 1.68
C ALA A 167 29.72 10.05 1.82
N GLU A 168 28.98 9.40 0.89
CA GLU A 168 28.82 7.96 0.85
C GLU A 168 28.62 7.51 -0.60
N GLU A 169 29.45 6.57 -1.04
CA GLU A 169 29.28 5.93 -2.34
C GLU A 169 28.21 4.85 -2.29
N ALA A 170 27.50 4.67 -3.39
CA ALA A 170 26.53 3.59 -3.50
C ALA A 170 27.23 2.24 -3.54
N ILE A 171 26.72 1.29 -2.79
CA ILE A 171 27.14 -0.11 -2.78
C ILE A 171 26.10 -0.95 -3.52
N VAL A 172 26.51 -2.15 -3.97
CA VAL A 172 25.59 -3.10 -4.61
C VAL A 172 24.54 -3.56 -3.59
N PRO A 173 23.25 -3.29 -3.83
CA PRO A 173 22.19 -3.72 -2.90
C PRO A 173 22.04 -5.24 -2.94
N THR A 174 22.07 -5.87 -1.78
CA THR A 174 21.92 -7.32 -1.64
C THR A 174 20.47 -7.79 -1.57
N THR A 175 19.54 -6.89 -1.28
CA THR A 175 18.11 -7.19 -1.13
C THR A 175 17.27 -6.33 -2.05
N ALA A 176 16.24 -6.94 -2.66
CA ALA A 176 15.30 -6.20 -3.47
C ALA A 176 14.42 -5.27 -2.60
N THR A 177 14.32 -4.01 -2.99
CA THR A 177 13.52 -3.00 -2.30
C THR A 177 12.03 -3.09 -2.68
N SER A 178 11.72 -3.59 -3.88
CA SER A 178 10.37 -3.76 -4.40
C SER A 178 10.27 -5.09 -5.17
N PRO A 179 9.11 -5.77 -5.13
CA PRO A 179 7.87 -5.44 -4.42
C PRO A 179 7.95 -5.75 -2.92
N SER A 180 7.23 -4.97 -2.12
CA SER A 180 7.03 -5.31 -0.71
C SER A 180 5.96 -6.39 -0.61
N MET A 181 6.38 -7.65 -0.43
CA MET A 181 5.48 -8.81 -0.26
C MET A 181 4.40 -8.54 0.79
N ALA A 182 4.81 -8.03 1.96
CA ALA A 182 3.88 -7.76 3.06
C ALA A 182 2.79 -6.74 2.70
N LYS A 183 3.15 -5.66 1.99
CA LYS A 183 2.19 -4.65 1.54
C LYS A 183 1.19 -5.22 0.54
N ASN A 184 1.68 -5.96 -0.46
CA ASN A 184 0.82 -6.55 -1.51
C ASN A 184 -0.11 -7.61 -0.93
N MET A 185 0.38 -8.46 -0.03
CA MET A 185 -0.44 -9.45 0.68
C MET A 185 -1.52 -8.78 1.55
N ALA A 186 -1.18 -7.71 2.27
CA ALA A 186 -2.16 -6.95 3.06
C ALA A 186 -3.24 -6.31 2.18
N VAL A 187 -2.86 -5.72 1.06
CA VAL A 187 -3.82 -5.15 0.09
C VAL A 187 -4.71 -6.22 -0.52
N GLY A 188 -4.14 -7.36 -0.93
CA GLY A 188 -4.90 -8.48 -1.49
C GLY A 188 -5.88 -9.10 -0.49
N GLY A 189 -5.44 -9.29 0.76
CA GLY A 189 -6.32 -9.75 1.84
C GLY A 189 -7.44 -8.76 2.15
N GLY A 190 -7.11 -7.46 2.21
CA GLY A 190 -8.10 -6.39 2.42
C GLY A 190 -9.16 -6.33 1.32
N LEU A 191 -8.76 -6.42 0.05
CA LEU A 191 -9.69 -6.47 -1.09
C LEU A 191 -10.60 -7.72 -1.02
N ALA A 192 -10.04 -8.89 -0.72
CA ALA A 192 -10.82 -10.11 -0.58
C ALA A 192 -11.84 -10.01 0.56
N LEU A 193 -11.46 -9.37 1.67
CA LEU A 193 -12.35 -9.14 2.81
C LEU A 193 -13.52 -8.22 2.42
N VAL A 194 -13.24 -7.11 1.75
CA VAL A 194 -14.30 -6.19 1.28
C VAL A 194 -15.25 -6.90 0.31
N LEU A 195 -14.71 -7.69 -0.64
CA LEU A 195 -15.51 -8.42 -1.62
C LEU A 195 -16.42 -9.45 -0.94
N ILE A 196 -15.88 -10.28 -0.01
CA ILE A 196 -16.69 -11.30 0.65
C ILE A 196 -17.76 -10.68 1.55
N CYS A 197 -17.43 -9.62 2.30
CA CYS A 197 -18.41 -8.89 3.09
C CYS A 197 -19.51 -8.28 2.21
N GLY A 198 -19.16 -7.70 1.07
CA GLY A 198 -20.14 -7.17 0.11
C GLY A 198 -21.06 -8.27 -0.43
N ILE A 199 -20.50 -9.41 -0.84
CA ILE A 199 -21.29 -10.56 -1.33
C ILE A 199 -22.23 -11.09 -0.24
N LEU A 200 -21.74 -11.21 1.00
CA LEU A 200 -22.55 -11.68 2.12
C LEU A 200 -23.66 -10.68 2.47
N THR A 201 -23.38 -9.38 2.40
CA THR A 201 -24.39 -8.33 2.62
C THR A 201 -25.47 -8.37 1.55
N VAL A 202 -25.08 -8.44 0.27
CA VAL A 202 -26.04 -8.57 -0.84
C VAL A 202 -26.88 -9.83 -0.69
N ARG A 203 -26.25 -10.95 -0.32
CA ARG A 203 -26.96 -12.20 -0.09
C ARG A 203 -27.90 -12.13 1.11
N PHE A 204 -27.53 -11.39 2.16
CA PHE A 204 -28.38 -11.14 3.31
C PHE A 204 -29.62 -10.30 2.95
N VAL A 205 -29.43 -9.24 2.15
CA VAL A 205 -30.55 -8.38 1.71
C VAL A 205 -31.50 -9.08 0.73
N LEU A 206 -30.96 -10.00 -0.10
CA LEU A 206 -31.76 -10.79 -1.04
C LEU A 206 -32.38 -12.07 -0.42
N ASP A 207 -32.09 -12.36 0.86
CA ASP A 207 -32.62 -13.53 1.57
C ASP A 207 -33.96 -13.19 2.25
N ASP A 208 -35.05 -13.26 1.50
CA ASP A 208 -36.43 -13.02 1.95
C ASP A 208 -36.96 -14.12 2.90
N THR A 209 -36.09 -14.92 3.51
CA THR A 209 -36.49 -16.01 4.37
C THR A 209 -36.90 -15.49 5.73
N VAL A 210 -38.17 -15.72 6.09
CA VAL A 210 -38.74 -15.43 7.41
C VAL A 210 -38.09 -16.33 8.46
N LYS A 211 -37.31 -15.74 9.37
CA LYS A 211 -36.50 -16.47 10.37
C LYS A 211 -36.94 -16.21 11.81
N THR A 212 -37.66 -15.15 12.04
CA THR A 212 -38.09 -14.73 13.39
C THR A 212 -39.59 -14.63 13.53
N ALA A 213 -40.09 -14.75 14.77
CA ALA A 213 -41.51 -14.56 15.05
C ALA A 213 -42.00 -13.14 14.71
N GLU A 214 -41.09 -12.16 14.80
CA GLU A 214 -41.34 -10.75 14.43
C GLU A 214 -41.51 -10.58 12.93
N ASP A 215 -40.80 -11.37 12.10
CA ASP A 215 -40.97 -11.36 10.65
C ASP A 215 -42.35 -11.88 10.24
N VAL A 216 -42.85 -12.90 10.96
CA VAL A 216 -44.21 -13.49 10.76
C VAL A 216 -45.26 -12.44 11.09
N GLU A 217 -45.11 -11.74 12.20
CA GLU A 217 -46.04 -10.69 12.63
C GLU A 217 -46.07 -9.53 11.63
N ARG A 218 -44.91 -9.10 11.08
CA ARG A 218 -44.83 -8.07 10.06
C ARG A 218 -45.48 -8.45 8.73
N LEU A 219 -45.31 -9.71 8.28
CA LEU A 219 -45.82 -10.16 6.99
C LEU A 219 -47.30 -10.55 7.01
N ILE A 220 -47.77 -11.12 8.10
CA ILE A 220 -49.14 -11.70 8.19
C ILE A 220 -50.03 -10.81 9.05
N GLY A 221 -49.48 -9.89 9.84
CA GLY A 221 -50.26 -9.02 10.75
C GLY A 221 -50.88 -9.72 11.95
N VAL A 222 -50.43 -10.96 12.24
CA VAL A 222 -50.95 -11.78 13.36
C VAL A 222 -49.80 -12.30 14.22
N MET A 223 -49.85 -12.05 15.53
CA MET A 223 -48.87 -12.58 16.46
C MET A 223 -48.91 -14.11 16.48
N PRO A 224 -47.80 -14.81 16.28
CA PRO A 224 -47.74 -16.26 16.39
C PRO A 224 -48.01 -16.69 17.86
N LEU A 225 -48.98 -17.57 18.09
CA LEU A 225 -49.38 -18.04 19.40
C LEU A 225 -48.34 -18.91 20.08
N THR A 226 -47.42 -19.48 19.32
CA THR A 226 -46.37 -20.40 19.84
C THR A 226 -45.20 -20.45 18.84
N VAL A 227 -43.99 -20.39 19.36
CA VAL A 227 -42.74 -20.62 18.61
C VAL A 227 -42.16 -21.96 19.02
N ILE A 228 -42.15 -22.93 18.11
CA ILE A 228 -41.50 -24.22 18.35
C ILE A 228 -40.03 -24.07 17.91
N MET A 229 -39.12 -24.11 18.88
CA MET A 229 -37.69 -24.12 18.56
C MET A 229 -37.34 -25.47 17.92
N GLU A 230 -36.79 -25.44 16.70
CA GLU A 230 -36.21 -26.62 16.10
C GLU A 230 -34.94 -26.96 16.90
N ASP A 231 -34.98 -28.08 17.62
CA ASP A 231 -33.86 -28.57 18.41
C ASP A 231 -32.76 -29.04 17.44
N GLY A 232 -31.71 -28.22 17.32
CA GLY A 232 -30.59 -28.49 16.42
C GLY A 232 -29.97 -29.84 16.75
N ASP A 233 -29.96 -30.70 15.77
CA ASP A 233 -29.46 -32.09 15.70
C ASP A 233 -28.24 -32.35 16.60
N HIS A 234 -28.50 -32.68 17.87
CA HIS A 234 -27.49 -33.25 18.74
C HIS A 234 -27.19 -34.67 18.26
N LYS A 235 -26.16 -34.80 17.39
CA LYS A 235 -25.50 -36.08 17.15
C LYS A 235 -25.02 -36.66 18.49
N GLN A 236 -25.91 -37.36 19.15
CA GLN A 236 -25.57 -38.20 20.31
C GLN A 236 -24.56 -39.25 19.85
N LYS A 237 -23.31 -39.05 20.20
CA LYS A 237 -22.30 -40.13 20.20
C LYS A 237 -22.82 -41.19 21.16
N LYS A 238 -23.46 -42.25 20.63
CA LYS A 238 -23.76 -43.49 21.38
C LYS A 238 -22.42 -44.07 21.83
N LYS A 239 -22.05 -43.82 23.09
CA LYS A 239 -21.05 -44.61 23.81
C LYS A 239 -21.65 -46.00 24.01
N GLY A 240 -21.20 -46.96 23.22
CA GLY A 240 -21.52 -48.36 23.38
C GLY A 240 -21.05 -48.84 24.75
N MET A 241 -21.99 -49.12 25.63
CA MET A 241 -21.75 -49.74 26.91
C MET A 241 -21.66 -51.26 26.68
N TYR A 242 -20.45 -51.77 26.57
CA TYR A 242 -20.19 -53.22 26.56
C TYR A 242 -20.35 -53.72 28.01
N TRP A 243 -21.42 -54.49 28.27
CA TRP A 243 -21.52 -55.32 29.44
C TRP A 243 -20.63 -56.54 29.26
N ARG A 244 -19.64 -56.67 30.12
CA ARG A 244 -18.80 -57.85 30.23
C ARG A 244 -19.42 -58.78 31.27
N LYS A 245 -19.76 -60.01 30.86
CA LYS A 245 -20.02 -61.17 31.77
C LYS A 245 -18.67 -61.74 32.13
#